data_2396c320c458ee2c81e8467a0f5dc4d8
#
_entry.id   2396c320c458ee2c81e8467a0f5dc4d8
#
_cell.length_a   1.000
_cell.length_b   1.000
_cell.length_c   1.000
_cell.angle_alpha   90.00
_cell.angle_beta   90.00
_cell.angle_gamma   90.00
#
_symmetry.space_group_name_H-M   'P 1'
#
loop_
_entity.id
_entity.type
_entity.pdbx_description
1 polymer ?
#
loop_
_entity_poly.entity_id
_entity_poly.type
_entity_poly.pdbx_seq_one_letter_code
_entity_poly.pdbx_strand_id
1 'polypeptide(L)'
;MPEAVGSGHDRGMQTSLLPDDAPDAASLAAAAAQRGSPGHFDEWRGVLTPAAPAVAAVGEGAGALPAGSGGERERERERHRARPTIAPLWQQFFEATGRDGWLDMAARQVRVLRRVREDGATYNVYADGREAVRPWPLEMLPLLIGAQEWQRIEAGVQQRARLMDATLADVYGAQTLIRDGLLPPSLVYGHPQYLRPMHGVRPIDGAWLHLIAVDLARGPDGHWWLVGHRIQAPSGLGYLLENRLIISQQFPEAFREMKVQRIAGAFRSLMEGLLRASPAGERSRVALLTPGPHNETYFEHVFLARYLGITLVEGSDLTVRGQRLYLKTLHGLERVHVLLRRVDDEWLDPLELRSDSALGVPGLLQAMRAGEVLVANAPGAGVLESPGLHAFWPGVAERLLGEKLLLPATTSWWCGED
;
A
#
# COMPACT_ATOMS: atom_id res chain seq x y z
N MET A 1 -45.49 20.78 -34.99
CA MET A 1 -45.07 19.49 -35.50
C MET A 1 -43.62 19.56 -35.95
N PRO A 2 -42.70 18.93 -35.26
CA PRO A 2 -41.64 18.19 -35.91
C PRO A 2 -41.45 16.81 -35.27
N GLU A 3 -40.86 15.95 -36.05
CA GLU A 3 -40.75 14.52 -35.99
C GLU A 3 -39.92 13.99 -34.83
N ALA A 4 -40.33 12.81 -34.35
CA ALA A 4 -39.65 11.99 -33.39
C ALA A 4 -38.36 11.38 -33.98
N VAL A 5 -37.21 11.61 -33.34
CA VAL A 5 -35.99 10.89 -33.55
C VAL A 5 -35.83 9.82 -32.45
N GLY A 6 -35.73 8.58 -32.89
CA GLY A 6 -35.70 7.39 -32.05
C GLY A 6 -34.50 7.34 -31.09
N SER A 7 -34.78 7.04 -29.83
CA SER A 7 -33.79 6.68 -28.83
C SER A 7 -33.31 5.25 -29.07
N GLY A 8 -32.11 5.11 -29.65
CA GLY A 8 -31.37 3.85 -29.65
C GLY A 8 -30.95 3.52 -28.22
N HIS A 9 -31.55 2.48 -27.64
CA HIS A 9 -31.07 1.87 -26.41
C HIS A 9 -29.78 1.11 -26.74
N ASP A 10 -28.67 1.71 -26.39
CA ASP A 10 -27.40 1.01 -26.27
C ASP A 10 -27.47 0.13 -25.01
N ARG A 11 -27.81 -1.14 -25.21
CA ARG A 11 -27.67 -2.18 -24.17
C ARG A 11 -26.21 -2.54 -24.07
N GLY A 12 -25.48 -1.77 -23.27
CA GLY A 12 -24.15 -2.18 -22.82
C GLY A 12 -24.22 -3.57 -22.18
N MET A 13 -23.51 -4.53 -22.76
CA MET A 13 -23.30 -5.87 -22.24
C MET A 13 -22.76 -5.78 -20.82
N GLN A 14 -23.64 -5.91 -19.83
CA GLN A 14 -23.23 -6.39 -18.51
C GLN A 14 -22.99 -7.89 -18.65
N THR A 15 -21.75 -8.27 -18.86
CA THR A 15 -21.30 -9.65 -18.65
C THR A 15 -21.46 -9.94 -17.16
N SER A 16 -22.58 -10.56 -16.77
CA SER A 16 -22.72 -11.24 -15.51
C SER A 16 -21.65 -12.33 -15.45
N LEU A 17 -20.69 -12.20 -14.55
CA LEU A 17 -19.63 -13.19 -14.34
C LEU A 17 -20.14 -14.44 -13.60
N LEU A 18 -21.44 -14.51 -13.30
CA LEU A 18 -22.07 -15.64 -12.61
C LEU A 18 -23.18 -16.23 -13.45
N PRO A 19 -23.27 -17.58 -13.59
CA PRO A 19 -24.41 -18.26 -14.20
C PRO A 19 -25.72 -17.96 -13.44
N ASP A 20 -26.84 -17.97 -14.15
CA ASP A 20 -28.19 -17.72 -13.58
C ASP A 20 -28.61 -18.71 -12.49
N ASP A 21 -27.94 -19.85 -12.39
CA ASP A 21 -28.12 -20.81 -11.29
C ASP A 21 -27.07 -20.54 -10.22
N ALA A 22 -27.52 -20.18 -9.05
CA ALA A 22 -26.68 -19.85 -7.90
C ALA A 22 -25.72 -20.99 -7.54
N PRO A 23 -24.42 -20.74 -7.58
CA PRO A 23 -23.45 -21.79 -7.37
C PRO A 23 -23.44 -22.24 -5.90
N ASP A 24 -23.54 -23.54 -5.68
CA ASP A 24 -23.07 -24.13 -4.44
C ASP A 24 -21.54 -24.02 -4.31
N ALA A 25 -20.97 -24.33 -3.15
CA ALA A 25 -19.52 -24.27 -2.94
C ALA A 25 -18.73 -25.10 -3.98
N ALA A 26 -19.35 -26.16 -4.54
CA ALA A 26 -18.77 -26.97 -5.59
C ALA A 26 -18.81 -26.27 -6.96
N SER A 27 -19.83 -25.46 -7.25
CA SER A 27 -19.94 -24.67 -8.48
C SER A 27 -19.00 -23.45 -8.46
N LEU A 28 -18.80 -22.85 -7.28
CA LEU A 28 -17.74 -21.83 -7.10
C LEU A 28 -16.34 -22.45 -7.25
N ALA A 29 -16.15 -23.68 -6.71
CA ALA A 29 -14.93 -24.44 -6.95
C ALA A 29 -14.75 -24.80 -8.43
N ALA A 30 -15.84 -25.01 -9.18
CA ALA A 30 -15.81 -25.28 -10.61
C ALA A 30 -15.60 -24.00 -11.46
N ALA A 31 -16.17 -22.86 -11.05
CA ALA A 31 -15.85 -21.54 -11.63
C ALA A 31 -14.41 -21.09 -11.27
N ALA A 32 -13.96 -21.39 -10.07
CA ALA A 32 -12.55 -21.34 -9.68
C ALA A 32 -11.70 -22.42 -10.37
N ALA A 33 -12.28 -23.32 -11.17
CA ALA A 33 -11.56 -24.27 -12.02
C ALA A 33 -10.91 -23.64 -13.26
N GLN A 34 -11.17 -22.38 -13.56
CA GLN A 34 -10.25 -21.61 -14.40
C GLN A 34 -8.90 -21.60 -13.67
N ARG A 35 -7.94 -22.35 -14.22
CA ARG A 35 -6.58 -22.40 -13.71
C ARG A 35 -6.03 -20.98 -13.67
N GLY A 36 -5.42 -20.59 -12.55
CA GLY A 36 -4.63 -19.38 -12.48
C GLY A 36 -3.66 -19.30 -13.66
N SER A 37 -3.24 -18.11 -14.02
CA SER A 37 -2.25 -17.95 -15.10
C SER A 37 -1.03 -18.83 -14.84
N PRO A 38 -0.49 -19.53 -15.84
CA PRO A 38 0.69 -20.38 -15.66
C PRO A 38 1.86 -19.61 -15.04
N GLY A 39 2.51 -20.19 -14.03
CA GLY A 39 3.60 -19.56 -13.30
C GLY A 39 3.18 -18.61 -12.17
N HIS A 40 1.87 -18.41 -11.93
CA HIS A 40 1.35 -17.62 -10.83
C HIS A 40 0.88 -18.51 -9.65
N PHE A 41 0.89 -17.95 -8.45
CA PHE A 41 0.32 -18.59 -7.27
C PHE A 41 -1.21 -18.53 -7.34
N ASP A 42 -1.85 -19.68 -7.19
CA ASP A 42 -3.31 -19.78 -7.14
C ASP A 42 -3.79 -19.58 -5.69
N GLU A 43 -4.28 -18.40 -5.39
CA GLU A 43 -4.75 -18.03 -4.05
C GLU A 43 -5.86 -18.93 -3.54
N TRP A 44 -6.76 -19.38 -4.43
CA TRP A 44 -7.89 -20.23 -4.05
C TRP A 44 -7.47 -21.63 -3.67
N ARG A 45 -6.38 -22.14 -4.27
CA ARG A 45 -5.88 -23.50 -4.05
C ARG A 45 -4.67 -23.53 -3.14
N GLY A 46 -4.01 -22.40 -2.93
CA GLY A 46 -2.79 -22.31 -2.15
C GLY A 46 -1.60 -23.03 -2.80
N VAL A 47 -1.58 -23.09 -4.13
CA VAL A 47 -0.54 -23.83 -4.88
C VAL A 47 -0.05 -23.03 -6.09
N LEU A 48 1.16 -23.35 -6.54
CA LEU A 48 1.69 -22.84 -7.80
C LEU A 48 0.91 -23.43 -8.98
N THR A 49 0.44 -22.58 -9.88
CA THR A 49 -0.10 -23.01 -11.18
C THR A 49 1.05 -23.45 -12.09
N PRO A 50 1.13 -24.74 -12.54
CA PRO A 50 2.20 -25.21 -13.37
C PRO A 50 2.33 -24.37 -14.65
N ALA A 51 3.56 -24.00 -15.04
CA ALA A 51 3.80 -23.41 -16.33
C ALA A 51 3.38 -24.40 -17.43
N ALA A 52 2.76 -23.90 -18.51
CA ALA A 52 2.51 -24.75 -19.67
C ALA A 52 3.82 -25.36 -20.13
N PRO A 53 3.87 -26.68 -20.44
CA PRO A 53 5.09 -27.27 -20.97
C PRO A 53 5.49 -26.48 -22.23
N ALA A 54 6.74 -26.03 -22.28
CA ALA A 54 7.27 -25.39 -23.46
C ALA A 54 7.01 -26.35 -24.65
N VAL A 55 6.29 -25.89 -25.66
CA VAL A 55 6.09 -26.64 -26.89
C VAL A 55 7.49 -26.86 -27.48
N ALA A 56 8.05 -28.05 -27.27
CA ALA A 56 9.32 -28.43 -27.86
C ALA A 56 9.12 -28.28 -29.40
N ALA A 57 9.91 -27.41 -30.01
CA ALA A 57 9.98 -27.34 -31.43
C ALA A 57 10.28 -28.76 -31.97
N VAL A 58 9.35 -29.31 -32.73
CA VAL A 58 9.50 -30.62 -33.33
C VAL A 58 10.64 -30.53 -34.35
N GLY A 59 11.82 -30.94 -33.90
CA GLY A 59 12.91 -31.30 -34.80
C GLY A 59 12.74 -32.78 -35.11
N GLU A 60 12.54 -33.11 -36.37
CA GLU A 60 12.51 -34.48 -36.89
C GLU A 60 13.80 -35.23 -36.58
N GLY A 61 13.70 -36.32 -35.83
CA GLY A 61 14.78 -37.21 -35.54
C GLY A 61 14.26 -38.48 -34.87
N ALA A 62 13.99 -39.51 -35.72
CA ALA A 62 13.54 -40.82 -35.28
C ALA A 62 14.64 -41.51 -34.45
N GLY A 63 14.34 -41.84 -33.18
CA GLY A 63 15.17 -42.70 -32.33
C GLY A 63 14.29 -43.42 -31.33
N ALA A 64 14.15 -44.75 -31.46
CA ALA A 64 13.38 -45.59 -30.57
C ALA A 64 13.87 -45.51 -29.09
N LEU A 65 12.93 -45.26 -28.17
CA LEU A 65 13.17 -45.28 -26.72
C LEU A 65 12.73 -46.61 -26.11
N PRO A 66 13.45 -47.12 -25.10
CA PRO A 66 13.14 -48.37 -24.43
C PRO A 66 11.90 -48.24 -23.49
N ALA A 67 11.12 -49.30 -23.43
CA ALA A 67 10.01 -49.47 -22.53
C ALA A 67 10.52 -49.63 -21.08
N GLY A 68 10.14 -48.64 -20.23
CA GLY A 68 10.40 -48.72 -18.79
C GLY A 68 9.70 -47.64 -18.02
N SER A 69 8.87 -48.06 -17.05
CA SER A 69 8.20 -47.33 -15.99
C SER A 69 6.76 -46.89 -16.20
N GLY A 70 5.84 -47.88 -16.20
CA GLY A 70 4.40 -47.63 -16.08
C GLY A 70 3.98 -46.94 -14.75
N GLY A 71 4.79 -47.07 -13.69
CA GLY A 71 4.46 -46.55 -12.37
C GLY A 71 4.59 -45.05 -12.18
N GLU A 72 5.48 -44.38 -12.91
CA GLU A 72 5.59 -42.89 -12.82
C GLU A 72 4.47 -42.18 -13.57
N ARG A 73 4.09 -42.69 -14.72
CA ARG A 73 2.95 -42.15 -15.50
C ARG A 73 1.62 -42.37 -14.79
N GLU A 74 1.51 -43.42 -13.99
CA GLU A 74 0.28 -43.70 -13.20
C GLU A 74 0.21 -42.81 -11.99
N ARG A 75 1.32 -42.56 -11.27
CA ARG A 75 1.42 -41.56 -10.18
C ARG A 75 1.23 -40.12 -10.69
N GLU A 76 1.69 -39.82 -11.88
CA GLU A 76 1.47 -38.52 -12.52
C GLU A 76 -0.01 -38.33 -12.94
N ARG A 77 -0.66 -39.42 -13.44
CA ARG A 77 -2.10 -39.44 -13.71
C ARG A 77 -2.94 -39.38 -12.45
N GLU A 78 -2.51 -39.97 -11.34
CA GLU A 78 -3.17 -39.85 -10.03
C GLU A 78 -3.02 -38.46 -9.44
N ARG A 79 -1.85 -37.83 -9.58
CA ARG A 79 -1.68 -36.40 -9.21
C ARG A 79 -2.54 -35.49 -10.07
N HIS A 80 -2.82 -35.83 -11.33
CA HIS A 80 -3.73 -35.06 -12.19
C HIS A 80 -5.22 -35.33 -11.94
N ARG A 81 -5.56 -36.41 -11.21
CA ARG A 81 -6.92 -36.76 -10.80
C ARG A 81 -7.33 -36.24 -9.43
N ALA A 82 -6.40 -35.75 -8.63
CA ALA A 82 -6.74 -35.08 -7.40
C ALA A 82 -7.57 -33.83 -7.76
N ARG A 83 -8.86 -33.82 -7.41
CA ARG A 83 -9.69 -32.62 -7.55
C ARG A 83 -8.98 -31.47 -6.85
N PRO A 84 -8.82 -30.32 -7.51
CA PRO A 84 -8.20 -29.18 -6.86
C PRO A 84 -8.99 -28.84 -5.61
N THR A 85 -8.41 -29.12 -4.44
CA THR A 85 -9.00 -28.76 -3.14
C THR A 85 -8.80 -27.26 -2.92
N ILE A 86 -9.87 -26.59 -2.53
CA ILE A 86 -9.82 -25.19 -2.12
C ILE A 86 -8.94 -25.09 -0.87
N ALA A 87 -8.10 -24.06 -0.79
CA ALA A 87 -7.28 -23.80 0.39
C ALA A 87 -8.15 -23.66 1.66
N PRO A 88 -7.73 -24.18 2.82
CA PRO A 88 -8.58 -24.24 4.03
C PRO A 88 -9.14 -22.87 4.45
N LEU A 89 -8.37 -21.79 4.25
CA LEU A 89 -8.82 -20.45 4.60
C LEU A 89 -9.99 -19.98 3.72
N TRP A 90 -9.93 -20.28 2.43
CA TRP A 90 -11.01 -19.99 1.50
C TRP A 90 -12.23 -20.88 1.74
N GLN A 91 -12.00 -22.15 2.11
CA GLN A 91 -13.10 -23.04 2.49
C GLN A 91 -13.85 -22.48 3.70
N GLN A 92 -13.16 -22.04 4.75
CA GLN A 92 -13.78 -21.40 5.91
C GLN A 92 -14.58 -20.14 5.52
N PHE A 93 -14.03 -19.32 4.62
CA PHE A 93 -14.73 -18.13 4.15
C PHE A 93 -16.04 -18.48 3.42
N PHE A 94 -16.02 -19.49 2.56
CA PHE A 94 -17.21 -19.95 1.86
C PHE A 94 -18.25 -20.56 2.81
N GLU A 95 -17.83 -21.37 3.77
CA GLU A 95 -18.69 -21.95 4.79
C GLU A 95 -19.34 -20.86 5.66
N ALA A 96 -18.56 -19.90 6.14
CA ALA A 96 -19.04 -18.78 6.94
C ALA A 96 -19.98 -17.83 6.18
N THR A 97 -19.80 -17.68 4.87
CA THR A 97 -20.69 -16.88 4.03
C THR A 97 -22.02 -17.59 3.79
N GLY A 98 -22.01 -18.93 3.76
CA GLY A 98 -23.18 -19.77 3.58
C GLY A 98 -23.79 -19.68 2.17
N ARG A 99 -24.71 -20.60 1.87
CA ARG A 99 -25.36 -20.68 0.55
C ARG A 99 -26.13 -19.40 0.21
N ASP A 100 -26.94 -18.91 1.15
CA ASP A 100 -27.77 -17.72 0.93
C ASP A 100 -26.91 -16.46 0.70
N GLY A 101 -25.76 -16.39 1.35
CA GLY A 101 -24.79 -15.32 1.13
C GLY A 101 -24.23 -15.29 -0.30
N TRP A 102 -24.09 -16.46 -0.91
CA TRP A 102 -23.61 -16.58 -2.30
C TRP A 102 -24.72 -16.29 -3.31
N LEU A 103 -25.96 -16.68 -3.04
CA LEU A 103 -27.13 -16.33 -3.85
C LEU A 103 -27.31 -14.81 -3.98
N ASP A 104 -26.91 -14.06 -2.96
CA ASP A 104 -27.05 -12.60 -2.87
C ASP A 104 -25.82 -11.83 -3.39
N MET A 105 -24.83 -12.50 -4.01
CA MET A 105 -23.55 -11.84 -4.40
C MET A 105 -23.75 -10.66 -5.37
N ALA A 106 -24.67 -10.80 -6.33
CA ALA A 106 -24.96 -9.70 -7.25
C ALA A 106 -25.57 -8.48 -6.53
N ALA A 107 -26.48 -8.72 -5.58
CA ALA A 107 -27.04 -7.65 -4.77
C ALA A 107 -26.00 -7.04 -3.82
N ARG A 108 -25.07 -7.83 -3.28
CA ARG A 108 -23.94 -7.34 -2.48
C ARG A 108 -23.05 -6.44 -3.30
N GLN A 109 -22.71 -6.83 -4.54
CA GLN A 109 -21.91 -5.99 -5.44
C GLN A 109 -22.59 -4.64 -5.70
N VAL A 110 -23.89 -4.63 -5.95
CA VAL A 110 -24.66 -3.39 -6.11
C VAL A 110 -24.60 -2.52 -4.84
N ARG A 111 -24.71 -3.14 -3.65
CA ARG A 111 -24.59 -2.41 -2.37
C ARG A 111 -23.19 -1.82 -2.18
N VAL A 112 -22.13 -2.57 -2.49
CA VAL A 112 -20.74 -2.09 -2.43
C VAL A 112 -20.57 -0.86 -3.34
N LEU A 113 -20.95 -0.97 -4.62
CA LEU A 113 -20.82 0.14 -5.57
C LEU A 113 -21.66 1.36 -5.18
N ARG A 114 -22.85 1.15 -4.61
CA ARG A 114 -23.68 2.21 -4.08
C ARG A 114 -22.98 2.90 -2.91
N ARG A 115 -22.46 2.11 -1.96
CA ARG A 115 -21.80 2.64 -0.77
C ARG A 115 -20.55 3.47 -1.12
N VAL A 116 -19.70 2.97 -2.01
CA VAL A 116 -18.53 3.71 -2.52
C VAL A 116 -18.94 5.09 -3.08
N ARG A 117 -20.06 5.15 -3.83
CA ARG A 117 -20.56 6.43 -4.37
C ARG A 117 -21.15 7.35 -3.31
N GLU A 118 -21.91 6.81 -2.36
CA GLU A 118 -22.53 7.56 -1.26
C GLU A 118 -21.49 8.15 -0.33
N ASP A 119 -20.41 7.41 -0.04
CA ASP A 119 -19.30 7.88 0.78
C ASP A 119 -18.36 8.82 0.02
N GLY A 120 -18.55 8.97 -1.30
CA GLY A 120 -17.73 9.83 -2.15
C GLY A 120 -16.30 9.34 -2.31
N ALA A 121 -16.06 8.02 -2.13
CA ALA A 121 -14.75 7.42 -2.29
C ALA A 121 -14.33 7.47 -3.77
N THR A 122 -13.33 8.28 -4.07
CA THR A 122 -12.83 8.53 -5.43
C THR A 122 -11.32 8.50 -5.48
N TYR A 123 -10.80 8.17 -6.67
CA TYR A 123 -9.40 8.34 -7.02
C TYR A 123 -9.36 9.07 -8.37
N ASN A 124 -9.15 10.38 -8.33
CA ASN A 124 -9.29 11.24 -9.48
C ASN A 124 -7.94 11.58 -10.09
N VAL A 125 -7.66 11.09 -11.29
CA VAL A 125 -6.45 11.44 -12.04
C VAL A 125 -6.75 12.66 -12.91
N TYR A 126 -6.32 13.83 -12.46
CA TYR A 126 -6.56 15.12 -13.16
C TYR A 126 -5.62 15.37 -14.34
N ALA A 127 -4.54 14.58 -14.48
CA ALA A 127 -3.55 14.75 -15.55
C ALA A 127 -4.11 14.56 -16.98
N ASP A 128 -5.25 13.87 -17.13
CA ASP A 128 -5.86 13.56 -18.43
C ASP A 128 -6.73 14.70 -18.99
N GLY A 129 -6.86 15.83 -18.28
CA GLY A 129 -7.75 16.92 -18.66
C GLY A 129 -9.25 16.54 -18.72
N ARG A 130 -9.62 15.37 -18.24
CA ARG A 130 -10.98 14.88 -18.11
C ARG A 130 -11.39 14.98 -16.64
N GLU A 131 -12.34 15.84 -16.35
CA GLU A 131 -12.97 15.97 -15.01
C GLU A 131 -13.87 14.78 -14.65
N ALA A 132 -13.51 13.58 -15.04
CA ALA A 132 -14.31 12.41 -14.72
C ALA A 132 -14.06 11.99 -13.28
N VAL A 133 -15.06 12.18 -12.42
CA VAL A 133 -15.09 11.56 -11.09
C VAL A 133 -14.97 10.05 -11.25
N ARG A 134 -13.86 9.48 -10.80
CA ARG A 134 -13.61 8.04 -10.84
C ARG A 134 -13.91 7.45 -9.46
N PRO A 135 -15.02 6.69 -9.31
CA PRO A 135 -15.28 5.98 -8.07
C PRO A 135 -14.14 5.02 -7.76
N TRP A 136 -13.81 4.87 -6.49
CA TRP A 136 -12.81 3.91 -6.03
C TRP A 136 -13.22 2.49 -6.43
N PRO A 137 -12.37 1.74 -7.16
CA PRO A 137 -12.67 0.36 -7.51
C PRO A 137 -12.51 -0.52 -6.27
N LEU A 138 -13.59 -1.12 -5.80
CA LEU A 138 -13.57 -2.04 -4.69
C LEU A 138 -14.08 -3.42 -5.13
N GLU A 139 -13.19 -4.39 -5.10
CA GLU A 139 -13.53 -5.78 -5.31
C GLU A 139 -14.23 -6.34 -4.06
N MET A 140 -15.28 -7.09 -4.29
CA MET A 140 -16.10 -7.65 -3.21
C MET A 140 -15.41 -8.80 -2.50
N LEU A 141 -14.68 -9.65 -3.23
CA LEU A 141 -13.96 -10.77 -2.64
C LEU A 141 -12.61 -10.27 -2.09
N PRO A 142 -12.41 -10.36 -0.75
CA PRO A 142 -11.18 -9.90 -0.14
C PRO A 142 -10.04 -10.89 -0.40
N LEU A 143 -8.80 -10.40 -0.47
CA LEU A 143 -7.62 -11.25 -0.33
C LEU A 143 -7.54 -11.76 1.11
N LEU A 144 -7.50 -13.07 1.29
CA LEU A 144 -7.41 -13.71 2.61
C LEU A 144 -5.95 -14.00 2.94
N ILE A 145 -5.47 -13.47 4.07
CA ILE A 145 -4.12 -13.71 4.59
C ILE A 145 -4.24 -14.38 5.94
N GLY A 146 -3.66 -15.57 6.09
CA GLY A 146 -3.69 -16.33 7.32
C GLY A 146 -2.88 -15.68 8.45
N ALA A 147 -3.24 -15.91 9.72
CA ALA A 147 -2.63 -15.27 10.86
C ALA A 147 -1.10 -15.53 10.95
N GLN A 148 -0.64 -16.75 10.69
CA GLN A 148 0.80 -17.07 10.71
C GLN A 148 1.56 -16.39 9.57
N GLU A 149 0.94 -16.30 8.42
CA GLU A 149 1.49 -15.61 7.26
C GLU A 149 1.60 -14.11 7.54
N TRP A 150 0.52 -13.52 8.08
CA TRP A 150 0.52 -12.11 8.50
C TRP A 150 1.62 -11.80 9.52
N GLN A 151 1.82 -12.65 10.52
CA GLN A 151 2.89 -12.46 11.51
C GLN A 151 4.29 -12.39 10.87
N ARG A 152 4.55 -13.20 9.82
CA ARG A 152 5.82 -13.15 9.07
C ARG A 152 5.96 -11.85 8.29
N ILE A 153 4.89 -11.44 7.62
CA ILE A 153 4.82 -10.14 6.91
C ILE A 153 5.09 -9.00 7.89
N GLU A 154 4.35 -8.99 9.00
CA GLU A 154 4.45 -7.94 10.03
C GLU A 154 5.87 -7.82 10.60
N ALA A 155 6.48 -8.94 10.98
CA ALA A 155 7.86 -8.95 11.49
C ALA A 155 8.86 -8.38 10.47
N GLY A 156 8.73 -8.78 9.19
CA GLY A 156 9.60 -8.30 8.14
C GLY A 156 9.38 -6.82 7.80
N VAL A 157 8.12 -6.35 7.81
CA VAL A 157 7.79 -4.93 7.60
C VAL A 157 8.30 -4.08 8.76
N GLN A 158 8.16 -4.53 10.01
CA GLN A 158 8.72 -3.84 11.18
C GLN A 158 10.25 -3.75 11.10
N GLN A 159 10.93 -4.81 10.68
CA GLN A 159 12.38 -4.77 10.45
C GLN A 159 12.76 -3.75 9.38
N ARG A 160 12.02 -3.74 8.26
CA ARG A 160 12.25 -2.76 7.18
C ARG A 160 12.03 -1.33 7.65
N ALA A 161 11.01 -1.06 8.46
CA ALA A 161 10.76 0.26 9.01
C ALA A 161 11.94 0.75 9.87
N ARG A 162 12.45 -0.11 10.78
CA ARG A 162 13.64 0.20 11.59
C ARG A 162 14.88 0.43 10.72
N LEU A 163 15.06 -0.38 9.68
CA LEU A 163 16.19 -0.27 8.75
C LEU A 163 16.15 1.08 8.00
N MET A 164 15.00 1.43 7.45
CA MET A 164 14.84 2.69 6.70
C MET A 164 15.01 3.91 7.60
N ASP A 165 14.47 3.87 8.79
CA ASP A 165 14.62 4.94 9.79
C ASP A 165 16.07 5.15 10.16
N ALA A 166 16.79 4.07 10.49
CA ALA A 166 18.23 4.11 10.79
C ALA A 166 19.08 4.57 9.59
N THR A 167 18.67 4.20 8.36
CA THR A 167 19.35 4.63 7.13
C THR A 167 19.19 6.13 6.91
N LEU A 168 17.99 6.70 7.13
CA LEU A 168 17.78 8.14 7.06
C LEU A 168 18.60 8.88 8.10
N ALA A 169 18.64 8.37 9.32
CA ALA A 169 19.46 8.93 10.40
C ALA A 169 20.96 8.93 10.06
N ASP A 170 21.45 7.90 9.37
CA ASP A 170 22.84 7.86 8.90
C ASP A 170 23.08 8.79 7.70
N VAL A 171 22.22 8.74 6.68
CA VAL A 171 22.35 9.50 5.43
C VAL A 171 22.33 11.02 5.68
N TYR A 172 21.45 11.48 6.57
CA TYR A 172 21.39 12.89 6.96
C TYR A 172 22.25 13.25 8.18
N GLY A 173 22.91 12.27 8.80
CA GLY A 173 23.77 12.43 9.96
C GLY A 173 25.23 12.13 9.68
N ALA A 174 25.71 11.02 10.23
CA ALA A 174 27.13 10.66 10.20
C ALA A 174 27.64 10.14 8.84
N GLN A 175 26.75 9.74 7.95
CA GLN A 175 27.01 9.26 6.59
C GLN A 175 28.00 8.08 6.54
N THR A 176 27.91 7.19 7.54
CA THR A 176 28.81 6.06 7.67
C THR A 176 28.64 5.05 6.54
N LEU A 177 27.42 4.87 6.05
CA LEU A 177 27.13 3.96 4.92
C LEU A 177 27.81 4.41 3.64
N ILE A 178 27.90 5.72 3.40
CA ILE A 178 28.59 6.29 2.23
C ILE A 178 30.09 6.23 2.44
N ARG A 179 30.58 6.65 3.60
CA ARG A 179 32.01 6.66 3.93
C ARG A 179 32.62 5.26 3.88
N ASP A 180 31.88 4.25 4.38
CA ASP A 180 32.31 2.87 4.45
C ASP A 180 32.10 2.12 3.10
N GLY A 181 31.60 2.80 2.06
CA GLY A 181 31.40 2.26 0.70
C GLY A 181 30.20 1.32 0.55
N LEU A 182 29.28 1.31 1.51
CA LEU A 182 28.07 0.48 1.47
C LEU A 182 26.98 1.09 0.59
N LEU A 183 26.93 2.40 0.49
CA LEU A 183 26.05 3.11 -0.43
C LEU A 183 26.88 4.03 -1.35
N PRO A 184 26.70 3.93 -2.68
CA PRO A 184 27.36 4.83 -3.62
C PRO A 184 26.94 6.28 -3.39
N PRO A 185 27.87 7.24 -3.31
CA PRO A 185 27.55 8.66 -3.14
C PRO A 185 26.61 9.20 -4.23
N SER A 186 26.78 8.75 -5.47
CA SER A 186 25.95 9.15 -6.61
C SER A 186 24.49 8.68 -6.48
N LEU A 187 24.24 7.54 -5.87
CA LEU A 187 22.89 7.03 -5.63
C LEU A 187 22.15 7.87 -4.59
N VAL A 188 22.87 8.42 -3.61
CA VAL A 188 22.28 9.25 -2.54
C VAL A 188 22.25 10.71 -2.94
N TYR A 189 23.41 11.32 -3.19
CA TYR A 189 23.49 12.77 -3.45
C TYR A 189 23.00 13.19 -4.84
N GLY A 190 23.01 12.26 -5.80
CA GLY A 190 22.45 12.46 -7.13
C GLY A 190 20.94 12.27 -7.19
N HIS A 191 20.31 11.76 -6.12
CA HIS A 191 18.87 11.55 -6.10
C HIS A 191 18.14 12.90 -5.91
N PRO A 192 17.11 13.21 -6.74
CA PRO A 192 16.41 14.51 -6.67
C PRO A 192 15.70 14.75 -5.33
N GLN A 193 15.34 13.70 -4.62
CA GLN A 193 14.69 13.77 -3.31
C GLN A 193 15.68 13.78 -2.13
N TYR A 194 17.01 13.83 -2.38
CA TYR A 194 17.98 14.10 -1.33
C TYR A 194 17.94 15.60 -0.98
N LEU A 195 17.45 15.91 0.19
CA LEU A 195 17.30 17.30 0.63
C LEU A 195 18.50 17.76 1.43
N ARG A 196 19.40 18.53 0.81
CA ARG A 196 20.59 19.08 1.48
C ARG A 196 20.27 19.86 2.77
N PRO A 197 19.16 20.64 2.86
CA PRO A 197 18.79 21.35 4.09
C PRO A 197 18.50 20.44 5.29
N MET A 198 18.30 19.16 5.04
CA MET A 198 18.04 18.16 6.10
C MET A 198 19.33 17.57 6.70
N HIS A 199 20.50 17.82 6.09
CA HIS A 199 21.75 17.33 6.65
C HIS A 199 22.03 17.94 8.03
N GLY A 200 22.34 17.08 9.01
CA GLY A 200 22.52 17.45 10.41
C GLY A 200 21.26 17.71 11.22
N VAL A 201 20.08 17.61 10.58
CA VAL A 201 18.79 17.72 11.29
C VAL A 201 18.52 16.44 12.10
N ARG A 202 18.03 16.63 13.30
CA ARG A 202 17.53 15.53 14.16
C ARG A 202 16.05 15.76 14.40
N PRO A 203 15.16 14.85 13.98
CA PRO A 203 13.74 14.88 14.35
C PRO A 203 13.57 14.91 15.88
N ILE A 204 12.47 15.46 16.36
CA ILE A 204 12.23 15.73 17.79
C ILE A 204 12.42 14.47 18.67
N ASP A 205 11.84 13.36 18.26
CA ASP A 205 11.93 12.07 18.96
C ASP A 205 13.02 11.14 18.43
N GLY A 206 13.82 11.63 17.47
CA GLY A 206 14.86 10.88 16.78
C GLY A 206 14.34 9.99 15.64
N ALA A 207 13.02 9.87 15.46
CA ALA A 207 12.42 9.07 14.39
C ALA A 207 12.19 9.90 13.12
N TRP A 208 12.63 9.40 11.99
CA TRP A 208 12.40 9.98 10.67
C TRP A 208 11.06 9.54 10.07
N LEU A 209 10.64 8.31 10.42
CA LEU A 209 9.48 7.64 9.85
C LEU A 209 8.43 7.33 10.93
N HIS A 210 7.21 7.74 10.70
CA HIS A 210 6.04 7.43 11.52
C HIS A 210 5.02 6.55 10.78
N LEU A 211 5.11 6.54 9.46
CA LEU A 211 4.22 5.80 8.58
C LEU A 211 5.01 5.28 7.38
N ILE A 212 4.85 4.00 7.07
CA ILE A 212 5.42 3.40 5.86
C ILE A 212 4.36 2.61 5.10
N ALA A 213 4.48 2.56 3.80
CA ALA A 213 3.77 1.64 2.94
C ALA A 213 4.79 0.74 2.23
N VAL A 214 4.47 -0.55 2.16
CA VAL A 214 5.27 -1.53 1.44
C VAL A 214 4.42 -2.23 0.40
N ASP A 215 4.97 -2.37 -0.80
CA ASP A 215 4.36 -3.13 -1.87
C ASP A 215 4.89 -4.56 -1.80
N LEU A 216 3.99 -5.51 -1.58
CA LEU A 216 4.30 -6.92 -1.47
C LEU A 216 3.66 -7.69 -2.62
N ALA A 217 4.38 -8.64 -3.17
CA ALA A 217 3.85 -9.59 -4.15
C ALA A 217 4.04 -11.01 -3.64
N ARG A 218 3.08 -11.88 -3.91
CA ARG A 218 3.20 -13.30 -3.65
C ARG A 218 3.91 -13.96 -4.82
N GLY A 219 5.07 -14.55 -4.56
CA GLY A 219 5.83 -15.30 -5.55
C GLY A 219 5.17 -16.63 -5.92
N PRO A 220 5.61 -17.27 -7.02
CA PRO A 220 5.11 -18.57 -7.44
C PRO A 220 5.27 -19.66 -6.38
N ASP A 221 6.24 -19.50 -5.49
CA ASP A 221 6.53 -20.38 -4.34
C ASP A 221 5.58 -20.16 -3.15
N GLY A 222 4.63 -19.22 -3.27
CA GLY A 222 3.70 -18.84 -2.22
C GLY A 222 4.29 -17.92 -1.15
N HIS A 223 5.57 -17.54 -1.24
CA HIS A 223 6.18 -16.60 -0.32
C HIS A 223 5.93 -15.15 -0.71
N TRP A 224 5.89 -14.26 0.29
CA TRP A 224 5.77 -12.84 0.08
C TRP A 224 7.14 -12.21 -0.17
N TRP A 225 7.20 -11.40 -1.22
CA TRP A 225 8.38 -10.68 -1.66
C TRP A 225 8.12 -9.18 -1.58
N LEU A 226 9.10 -8.44 -1.08
CA LEU A 226 9.06 -6.99 -1.13
C LEU A 226 9.40 -6.52 -2.55
N VAL A 227 8.49 -5.76 -3.13
CA VAL A 227 8.63 -5.16 -4.48
C VAL A 227 9.06 -3.71 -4.39
N GLY A 228 8.52 -2.98 -3.42
CA GLY A 228 8.83 -1.58 -3.22
C GLY A 228 8.35 -1.05 -1.88
N HIS A 229 8.68 0.20 -1.62
CA HIS A 229 8.21 0.89 -0.43
C HIS A 229 7.99 2.37 -0.73
N ARG A 230 7.08 2.97 0.02
CA ARG A 230 6.77 4.40 -0.02
C ARG A 230 6.81 4.93 1.39
N ILE A 231 7.64 5.93 1.62
CA ILE A 231 7.95 6.47 2.95
C ILE A 231 7.97 8.00 2.98
N GLN A 232 7.91 8.66 1.83
CA GLN A 232 7.84 10.12 1.79
C GLN A 232 6.52 10.62 2.39
N ALA A 233 5.40 10.34 1.73
CA ALA A 233 4.05 10.68 2.16
C ALA A 233 3.08 9.54 1.79
N PRO A 234 3.24 8.33 2.39
CA PRO A 234 2.52 7.15 1.94
C PRO A 234 1.01 7.31 2.09
N SER A 235 0.28 7.03 1.01
CA SER A 235 -1.17 7.01 0.93
C SER A 235 -1.72 5.58 1.05
N GLY A 236 -3.04 5.45 1.21
CA GLY A 236 -3.76 4.17 1.23
C GLY A 236 -4.47 3.84 2.55
N LEU A 237 -4.10 4.46 3.67
CA LEU A 237 -4.73 4.17 4.98
C LEU A 237 -6.22 4.49 5.01
N GLY A 238 -6.65 5.58 4.37
CA GLY A 238 -8.05 5.97 4.29
C GLY A 238 -8.84 5.00 3.42
N TYR A 239 -8.30 4.62 2.27
CA TYR A 239 -8.91 3.60 1.41
C TYR A 239 -8.96 2.22 2.09
N LEU A 240 -7.90 1.83 2.82
CA LEU A 240 -7.89 0.60 3.61
C LEU A 240 -9.03 0.59 4.62
N LEU A 241 -9.23 1.69 5.34
CA LEU A 241 -10.29 1.83 6.34
C LEU A 241 -11.67 1.75 5.67
N GLU A 242 -11.87 2.48 4.58
CA GLU A 242 -13.11 2.50 3.82
C GLU A 242 -13.45 1.10 3.28
N ASN A 243 -12.48 0.44 2.62
CA ASN A 243 -12.63 -0.94 2.15
C ASN A 243 -13.04 -1.88 3.29
N ARG A 244 -12.39 -1.75 4.45
CA ARG A 244 -12.68 -2.57 5.63
C ARG A 244 -14.11 -2.34 6.15
N LEU A 245 -14.56 -1.08 6.19
CA LEU A 245 -15.91 -0.73 6.63
C LEU A 245 -16.96 -1.29 5.68
N ILE A 246 -16.79 -1.12 4.38
CA ILE A 246 -17.73 -1.60 3.36
C ILE A 246 -17.79 -3.14 3.35
N ILE A 247 -16.64 -3.82 3.24
CA ILE A 247 -16.58 -5.29 3.12
C ILE A 247 -17.05 -5.98 4.39
N SER A 248 -16.73 -5.45 5.57
CA SER A 248 -17.22 -6.05 6.82
C SER A 248 -18.74 -6.05 6.96
N GLN A 249 -19.43 -5.08 6.35
CA GLN A 249 -20.89 -5.01 6.30
C GLN A 249 -21.48 -6.03 5.30
N GLN A 250 -20.72 -6.46 4.30
CA GLN A 250 -21.17 -7.45 3.34
C GLN A 250 -20.98 -8.89 3.83
N PHE A 251 -20.00 -9.14 4.70
CA PHE A 251 -19.64 -10.47 5.20
C PHE A 251 -19.52 -10.51 6.74
N PRO A 252 -20.54 -10.06 7.49
CA PRO A 252 -20.44 -9.93 8.95
C PRO A 252 -20.20 -11.27 9.66
N GLU A 253 -20.79 -12.38 9.14
CA GLU A 253 -20.60 -13.72 9.68
C GLU A 253 -19.17 -14.19 9.47
N ALA A 254 -18.62 -14.07 8.26
CA ALA A 254 -17.23 -14.43 7.96
C ALA A 254 -16.24 -13.63 8.81
N PHE A 255 -16.46 -12.33 8.99
CA PHE A 255 -15.63 -11.49 9.85
C PHE A 255 -15.61 -11.97 11.30
N ARG A 256 -16.75 -12.41 11.83
CA ARG A 256 -16.90 -12.91 13.20
C ARG A 256 -16.28 -14.30 13.37
N GLU A 257 -16.63 -15.25 12.49
CA GLU A 257 -16.23 -16.66 12.60
C GLU A 257 -14.76 -16.87 12.30
N MET A 258 -14.24 -16.19 11.29
CA MET A 258 -12.81 -16.21 10.95
C MET A 258 -11.97 -15.32 11.86
N LYS A 259 -12.59 -14.61 12.81
CA LYS A 259 -11.90 -13.70 13.75
C LYS A 259 -11.00 -12.68 13.05
N VAL A 260 -11.52 -12.06 11.99
CA VAL A 260 -10.77 -11.09 11.21
C VAL A 260 -10.22 -9.98 12.09
N GLN A 261 -8.91 -9.72 12.00
CA GLN A 261 -8.22 -8.72 12.82
C GLN A 261 -8.80 -7.32 12.61
N ARG A 262 -9.06 -6.62 13.71
CA ARG A 262 -9.57 -5.25 13.68
C ARG A 262 -8.43 -4.26 13.49
N ILE A 263 -8.58 -3.35 12.52
CA ILE A 263 -7.56 -2.35 12.20
C ILE A 263 -7.65 -1.07 13.04
N ALA A 264 -8.77 -0.84 13.73
CA ALA A 264 -8.96 0.38 14.54
C ALA A 264 -7.87 0.59 15.61
N GLY A 265 -7.30 -0.50 16.14
CA GLY A 265 -6.17 -0.43 17.08
C GLY A 265 -4.93 0.21 16.46
N ALA A 266 -4.61 -0.09 15.21
CA ALA A 266 -3.46 0.49 14.52
C ALA A 266 -3.58 2.01 14.34
N PHE A 267 -4.78 2.51 14.00
CA PHE A 267 -5.03 3.96 13.91
C PHE A 267 -4.90 4.66 15.26
N ARG A 268 -5.36 4.02 16.34
CA ARG A 268 -5.17 4.53 17.69
C ARG A 268 -3.69 4.59 18.06
N SER A 269 -2.94 3.52 17.80
CA SER A 269 -1.50 3.46 18.08
C SER A 269 -0.71 4.49 17.28
N LEU A 270 -1.11 4.76 16.02
CA LEU A 270 -0.53 5.83 15.22
C LEU A 270 -0.70 7.18 15.91
N MET A 271 -1.92 7.52 16.33
CA MET A 271 -2.20 8.79 17.02
C MET A 271 -1.45 8.91 18.35
N GLU A 272 -1.46 7.85 19.15
CA GLU A 272 -0.71 7.80 20.42
C GLU A 272 0.79 7.96 20.20
N GLY A 273 1.34 7.35 19.13
CA GLY A 273 2.73 7.50 18.73
C GLY A 273 3.08 8.95 18.38
N LEU A 274 2.29 9.58 17.51
CA LEU A 274 2.46 10.97 17.12
C LEU A 274 2.37 11.95 18.32
N LEU A 275 1.43 11.73 19.22
CA LEU A 275 1.26 12.56 20.40
C LEU A 275 2.46 12.42 21.37
N ARG A 276 2.95 11.19 21.61
CA ARG A 276 4.13 10.96 22.45
C ARG A 276 5.38 11.62 21.91
N ALA A 277 5.58 11.53 20.58
CA ALA A 277 6.73 12.09 19.88
C ALA A 277 6.68 13.63 19.76
N SER A 278 5.55 14.24 20.00
CA SER A 278 5.34 15.67 19.80
C SER A 278 5.86 16.54 20.94
N PRO A 279 6.18 17.82 20.68
CA PRO A 279 6.74 18.73 21.70
C PRO A 279 5.80 19.08 22.85
N ALA A 280 4.48 18.82 22.72
CA ALA A 280 3.48 19.12 23.77
C ALA A 280 2.75 17.87 24.29
N GLY A 281 3.18 16.67 23.90
CA GLY A 281 2.58 15.41 24.33
C GLY A 281 1.09 15.35 24.02
N GLU A 282 0.28 14.84 24.95
CA GLU A 282 -1.17 14.66 24.79
C GLU A 282 -1.94 15.96 24.51
N ARG A 283 -1.39 17.13 24.85
CA ARG A 283 -1.98 18.44 24.57
C ARG A 283 -1.67 18.95 23.15
N SER A 284 -1.05 18.14 22.33
CA SER A 284 -0.65 18.54 21.00
C SER A 284 -1.84 18.67 20.06
N ARG A 285 -1.86 19.74 19.29
CA ARG A 285 -2.73 19.86 18.12
C ARG A 285 -2.05 19.16 16.94
N VAL A 286 -2.76 18.22 16.37
CA VAL A 286 -2.37 17.50 15.14
C VAL A 286 -3.15 18.05 13.96
N ALA A 287 -2.47 18.36 12.88
CA ALA A 287 -3.08 18.74 11.61
C ALA A 287 -2.61 17.82 10.48
N LEU A 288 -3.48 17.60 9.49
CA LEU A 288 -3.16 16.89 8.26
C LEU A 288 -3.01 17.91 7.13
N LEU A 289 -1.79 18.05 6.61
CA LEU A 289 -1.48 18.93 5.49
C LEU A 289 -1.78 18.22 4.17
N THR A 290 -2.76 18.76 3.43
CA THR A 290 -3.13 18.28 2.10
C THR A 290 -2.66 19.25 1.01
N PRO A 291 -2.31 18.75 -0.21
CA PRO A 291 -2.11 19.62 -1.36
C PRO A 291 -3.43 20.17 -1.95
N GLY A 292 -4.58 19.81 -1.37
CA GLY A 292 -5.88 20.32 -1.77
C GLY A 292 -6.69 19.39 -2.68
N PRO A 293 -7.87 19.84 -3.13
CA PRO A 293 -8.89 19.01 -3.78
C PRO A 293 -8.50 18.51 -5.18
N HIS A 294 -7.45 19.06 -5.79
CA HIS A 294 -6.92 18.58 -7.06
C HIS A 294 -5.92 17.42 -6.93
N ASN A 295 -5.67 16.94 -5.71
CA ASN A 295 -4.87 15.74 -5.50
C ASN A 295 -5.73 14.49 -5.70
N GLU A 296 -5.20 13.48 -6.34
CA GLU A 296 -5.91 12.22 -6.67
C GLU A 296 -6.39 11.46 -5.42
N THR A 297 -5.69 11.61 -4.29
CA THR A 297 -6.01 10.96 -3.02
C THR A 297 -6.71 11.88 -2.02
N TYR A 298 -7.29 13.01 -2.48
CA TYR A 298 -7.92 13.98 -1.59
C TYR A 298 -9.04 13.38 -0.73
N PHE A 299 -9.82 12.43 -1.29
CA PHE A 299 -10.80 11.67 -0.51
C PHE A 299 -10.17 11.07 0.75
N GLU A 300 -9.02 10.41 0.60
CA GLU A 300 -8.30 9.80 1.73
C GLU A 300 -7.93 10.83 2.79
N HIS A 301 -7.46 12.02 2.38
CA HIS A 301 -7.04 13.06 3.31
C HIS A 301 -8.21 13.54 4.17
N VAL A 302 -9.35 13.82 3.53
CA VAL A 302 -10.59 14.20 4.21
C VAL A 302 -11.08 13.11 5.14
N PHE A 303 -11.12 11.87 4.64
CA PHE A 303 -11.62 10.72 5.37
C PHE A 303 -10.77 10.42 6.61
N LEU A 304 -9.44 10.43 6.48
CA LEU A 304 -8.52 10.24 7.60
C LEU A 304 -8.61 11.36 8.63
N ALA A 305 -8.63 12.62 8.19
CA ALA A 305 -8.75 13.75 9.10
C ALA A 305 -10.02 13.63 9.94
N ARG A 306 -11.14 13.29 9.31
CA ARG A 306 -12.43 13.07 9.99
C ARG A 306 -12.38 11.88 10.95
N TYR A 307 -11.82 10.74 10.51
CA TYR A 307 -11.77 9.53 11.31
C TYR A 307 -10.86 9.68 12.54
N LEU A 308 -9.71 10.33 12.36
CA LEU A 308 -8.73 10.57 13.44
C LEU A 308 -9.09 11.76 14.32
N GLY A 309 -10.09 12.55 13.94
CA GLY A 309 -10.49 13.75 14.69
C GLY A 309 -9.45 14.87 14.64
N ILE A 310 -8.68 14.97 13.55
CA ILE A 310 -7.64 15.99 13.35
C ILE A 310 -8.05 17.01 12.30
N THR A 311 -7.40 18.18 12.33
CA THR A 311 -7.75 19.28 11.40
C THR A 311 -7.10 19.04 10.04
N LEU A 312 -7.91 19.03 8.96
CA LEU A 312 -7.43 19.08 7.58
C LEU A 312 -7.06 20.52 7.26
N VAL A 313 -5.87 20.73 6.69
CA VAL A 313 -5.35 22.06 6.36
C VAL A 313 -4.60 22.04 5.03
N GLU A 314 -4.64 23.17 4.33
CA GLU A 314 -3.74 23.48 3.21
C GLU A 314 -2.59 24.36 3.68
N GLY A 315 -1.51 24.51 2.89
CA GLY A 315 -0.38 25.35 3.25
C GLY A 315 -0.75 26.80 3.51
N SER A 316 -1.76 27.31 2.80
CA SER A 316 -2.32 28.66 2.98
C SER A 316 -2.96 28.90 4.35
N ASP A 317 -3.46 27.84 5.01
CA ASP A 317 -4.05 27.93 6.35
C ASP A 317 -3.01 28.03 7.46
N LEU A 318 -1.76 27.75 7.13
CA LEU A 318 -0.67 27.67 8.09
C LEU A 318 0.26 28.88 8.00
N THR A 319 0.99 29.13 9.08
CA THR A 319 2.07 30.14 9.10
C THR A 319 3.10 29.80 10.18
N VAL A 320 4.35 30.14 9.92
CA VAL A 320 5.43 30.05 10.92
C VAL A 320 5.67 31.43 11.53
N ARG A 321 5.71 31.51 12.86
CA ARG A 321 6.04 32.72 13.64
C ARG A 321 6.95 32.32 14.79
N GLY A 322 8.10 32.99 14.93
CA GLY A 322 9.05 32.70 16.00
C GLY A 322 9.42 31.21 16.05
N GLN A 323 9.69 30.60 14.89
CA GLN A 323 10.05 29.17 14.73
C GLN A 323 8.95 28.19 15.14
N ARG A 324 7.70 28.63 15.25
CA ARG A 324 6.55 27.80 15.64
C ARG A 324 5.50 27.80 14.55
N LEU A 325 4.90 26.63 14.31
CA LEU A 325 3.84 26.46 13.33
C LEU A 325 2.48 26.79 13.95
N TYR A 326 1.70 27.58 13.23
CA TYR A 326 0.35 27.99 13.64
C TYR A 326 -0.66 27.79 12.53
N LEU A 327 -1.87 27.39 12.92
CA LEU A 327 -3.08 27.42 12.13
C LEU A 327 -3.72 28.82 12.25
N LYS A 328 -4.07 29.42 11.12
CA LYS A 328 -4.82 30.66 11.06
C LYS A 328 -6.31 30.38 11.29
N THR A 329 -6.89 30.92 12.33
CA THR A 329 -8.31 30.79 12.65
C THR A 329 -8.98 32.16 12.77
N LEU A 330 -10.31 32.18 12.80
CA LEU A 330 -11.06 33.42 13.05
C LEU A 330 -10.78 34.04 14.42
N HIS A 331 -10.26 33.24 15.37
CA HIS A 331 -9.90 33.69 16.73
C HIS A 331 -8.42 34.06 16.88
N GLY A 332 -7.65 33.96 15.78
CA GLY A 332 -6.23 34.24 15.79
C GLY A 332 -5.38 33.03 15.41
N LEU A 333 -4.14 33.01 15.87
CA LEU A 333 -3.18 31.95 15.57
C LEU A 333 -3.24 30.86 16.65
N GLU A 334 -3.52 29.64 16.23
CA GLU A 334 -3.53 28.46 17.10
C GLU A 334 -2.35 27.55 16.79
N ARG A 335 -1.57 27.18 17.81
CA ARG A 335 -0.36 26.40 17.61
C ARG A 335 -0.64 24.99 17.10
N VAL A 336 0.14 24.55 16.09
CA VAL A 336 0.20 23.18 15.58
C VAL A 336 1.51 22.54 16.04
N HIS A 337 1.42 21.36 16.63
CA HIS A 337 2.57 20.65 17.20
C HIS A 337 2.98 19.44 16.38
N VAL A 338 2.04 18.85 15.65
CA VAL A 338 2.25 17.71 14.75
C VAL A 338 1.63 18.01 13.41
N LEU A 339 2.39 17.82 12.36
CA LEU A 339 1.96 17.94 10.97
C LEU A 339 2.08 16.59 10.29
N LEU A 340 0.95 15.90 10.14
CA LEU A 340 0.85 14.72 9.28
C LEU A 340 0.73 15.21 7.84
N ARG A 341 1.78 15.07 7.04
CA ARG A 341 1.80 15.64 5.70
C ARG A 341 1.38 14.66 4.61
N ARG A 342 0.72 15.21 3.60
CA ARG A 342 0.43 14.56 2.32
C ARG A 342 1.00 15.35 1.13
N VAL A 343 1.72 16.41 1.43
CA VAL A 343 2.48 17.21 0.46
C VAL A 343 3.87 16.59 0.32
N ASP A 344 4.33 16.45 -0.90
CA ASP A 344 5.65 15.89 -1.20
C ASP A 344 6.79 16.78 -0.71
N ASP A 345 7.95 16.16 -0.48
CA ASP A 345 9.12 16.76 0.15
C ASP A 345 9.48 18.11 -0.43
N GLU A 346 9.65 18.19 -1.74
CA GLU A 346 10.13 19.40 -2.42
C GLU A 346 9.18 20.60 -2.30
N TRP A 347 7.88 20.35 -2.06
CA TRP A 347 6.84 21.38 -1.98
C TRP A 347 6.58 21.91 -0.58
N LEU A 348 7.25 21.35 0.45
CA LEU A 348 6.93 21.65 1.86
C LEU A 348 7.31 23.04 2.32
N ASP A 349 8.42 23.59 1.84
CA ASP A 349 8.90 24.90 2.28
C ASP A 349 9.49 25.70 1.12
N PRO A 350 8.79 26.74 0.63
CA PRO A 350 9.27 27.55 -0.49
C PRO A 350 10.53 28.37 -0.20
N LEU A 351 10.92 28.55 1.06
CA LEU A 351 12.13 29.30 1.41
C LEU A 351 13.41 28.46 1.26
N GLU A 352 13.31 27.16 1.45
CA GLU A 352 14.50 26.28 1.50
C GLU A 352 14.49 25.17 0.45
N LEU A 353 13.33 24.89 -0.14
CA LEU A 353 13.13 23.83 -1.13
C LEU A 353 12.70 24.46 -2.47
N ARG A 354 11.53 24.12 -2.95
CA ARG A 354 11.02 24.60 -4.23
C ARG A 354 10.35 25.96 -4.09
N SER A 355 11.01 27.01 -4.59
CA SER A 355 10.63 28.41 -4.37
C SER A 355 9.29 28.84 -4.99
N ASP A 356 8.78 28.11 -5.99
CA ASP A 356 7.47 28.33 -6.62
C ASP A 356 6.32 27.54 -5.96
N SER A 357 6.60 26.86 -4.83
CA SER A 357 5.58 26.10 -4.12
C SER A 357 4.53 27.00 -3.47
N ALA A 358 3.28 26.78 -3.85
CA ALA A 358 2.10 27.33 -3.16
C ALA A 358 1.45 26.32 -2.18
N LEU A 359 1.95 25.08 -2.13
CA LEU A 359 1.38 23.99 -1.32
C LEU A 359 1.97 23.90 0.09
N GLY A 360 3.18 24.41 0.24
CA GLY A 360 3.96 24.32 1.48
C GLY A 360 3.76 25.51 2.41
N VAL A 361 4.55 25.53 3.48
CA VAL A 361 4.51 26.55 4.52
C VAL A 361 5.88 27.21 4.65
N PRO A 362 6.02 28.51 4.33
CA PRO A 362 7.30 29.20 4.44
C PRO A 362 7.87 29.14 5.86
N GLY A 363 9.11 28.62 6.01
CA GLY A 363 9.82 28.47 7.27
C GLY A 363 9.47 27.20 8.06
N LEU A 364 8.78 26.23 7.44
CA LEU A 364 8.43 24.95 8.09
C LEU A 364 9.69 24.17 8.51
N LEU A 365 10.70 24.10 7.64
CA LEU A 365 11.96 23.41 7.96
C LEU A 365 12.68 24.08 9.13
N GLN A 366 12.64 25.40 9.24
CA GLN A 366 13.20 26.12 10.38
C GLN A 366 12.48 25.76 11.69
N ALA A 367 11.14 25.69 11.66
CA ALA A 367 10.34 25.29 12.83
C ALA A 367 10.63 23.84 13.25
N MET A 368 10.82 22.96 12.27
CA MET A 368 11.17 21.56 12.51
C MET A 368 12.58 21.43 13.11
N ARG A 369 13.59 22.13 12.58
CA ARG A 369 14.95 22.15 13.14
C ARG A 369 15.03 22.73 14.54
N ALA A 370 14.13 23.66 14.86
CA ALA A 370 14.00 24.22 16.21
C ALA A 370 13.33 23.26 17.23
N GLY A 371 12.88 22.08 16.78
CA GLY A 371 12.17 21.13 17.64
C GLY A 371 10.77 21.59 18.06
N GLU A 372 10.16 22.50 17.31
CA GLU A 372 8.89 23.12 17.66
C GLU A 372 7.67 22.50 16.96
N VAL A 373 7.90 21.65 15.96
CA VAL A 373 6.87 20.88 15.25
C VAL A 373 7.41 19.53 14.81
N LEU A 374 6.64 18.47 15.05
CA LEU A 374 6.86 17.15 14.50
C LEU A 374 6.25 17.12 13.09
N VAL A 375 7.04 16.78 12.08
CA VAL A 375 6.57 16.54 10.71
C VAL A 375 6.64 15.04 10.40
N ALA A 376 5.52 14.40 10.17
CA ALA A 376 5.41 12.97 9.90
C ALA A 376 5.02 12.72 8.42
N ASN A 377 5.86 12.02 7.63
CA ASN A 377 7.24 11.66 7.91
C ASN A 377 8.16 12.87 7.74
N ALA A 378 9.37 12.78 8.30
CA ALA A 378 10.36 13.84 8.14
C ALA A 378 10.69 14.10 6.67
N PRO A 379 10.88 15.37 6.25
CA PRO A 379 11.30 15.70 4.88
C PRO A 379 12.63 15.04 4.51
N GLY A 380 12.76 14.64 3.25
CA GLY A 380 13.94 13.94 2.74
C GLY A 380 13.84 12.42 2.82
N ALA A 381 12.75 11.87 3.37
CA ALA A 381 12.53 10.43 3.41
C ALA A 381 12.46 9.81 2.01
N GLY A 382 11.98 10.55 1.02
CA GLY A 382 11.82 10.08 -0.36
C GLY A 382 13.09 9.56 -1.02
N VAL A 383 14.27 9.96 -0.58
CA VAL A 383 15.54 9.46 -1.12
C VAL A 383 15.65 7.93 -1.05
N LEU A 384 15.04 7.31 -0.05
CA LEU A 384 15.08 5.85 0.11
C LEU A 384 14.03 5.11 -0.71
N GLU A 385 13.13 5.79 -1.41
CA GLU A 385 12.15 5.15 -2.31
C GLU A 385 12.78 4.69 -3.63
N SER A 386 14.04 5.07 -3.88
CA SER A 386 14.78 4.70 -5.08
C SER A 386 14.88 3.18 -5.25
N PRO A 387 14.44 2.62 -6.38
CA PRO A 387 14.63 1.19 -6.68
C PRO A 387 16.10 0.79 -6.73
N GLY A 388 17.01 1.72 -7.03
CA GLY A 388 18.45 1.49 -7.03
C GLY A 388 19.02 1.05 -5.69
N LEU A 389 18.34 1.39 -4.57
CA LEU A 389 18.74 0.98 -3.23
C LEU A 389 18.44 -0.50 -2.92
N HIS A 390 17.60 -1.17 -3.72
CA HIS A 390 17.21 -2.55 -3.43
C HIS A 390 18.41 -3.51 -3.39
N ALA A 391 19.43 -3.30 -4.21
CA ALA A 391 20.65 -4.10 -4.24
C ALA A 391 21.46 -4.00 -2.93
N PHE A 392 21.38 -2.87 -2.24
CA PHE A 392 22.23 -2.54 -1.09
C PHE A 392 21.58 -2.90 0.26
N TRP A 393 20.26 -3.08 0.32
CA TRP A 393 19.55 -3.33 1.58
C TRP A 393 20.10 -4.49 2.42
N PRO A 394 20.56 -5.64 1.86
CA PRO A 394 21.12 -6.71 2.68
C PRO A 394 22.37 -6.26 3.45
N GLY A 395 23.32 -5.60 2.79
CA GLY A 395 24.54 -5.08 3.44
C GLY A 395 24.25 -3.96 4.44
N VAL A 396 23.30 -3.08 4.11
CA VAL A 396 22.86 -1.99 5.00
C VAL A 396 22.20 -2.56 6.25
N ALA A 397 21.39 -3.63 6.13
CA ALA A 397 20.74 -4.27 7.27
C ALA A 397 21.76 -4.94 8.22
N GLU A 398 22.74 -5.64 7.67
CA GLU A 398 23.82 -6.23 8.46
C GLU A 398 24.63 -5.14 9.17
N ARG A 399 24.91 -4.01 8.50
CA ARG A 399 25.71 -2.90 9.06
C ARG A 399 25.01 -2.13 10.14
N LEU A 400 23.73 -1.78 9.94
CA LEU A 400 22.98 -0.92 10.86
C LEU A 400 22.21 -1.68 11.95
N LEU A 401 21.67 -2.85 11.62
CA LEU A 401 20.85 -3.64 12.55
C LEU A 401 21.57 -4.89 13.07
N GLY A 402 22.62 -5.36 12.42
CA GLY A 402 23.23 -6.67 12.71
C GLY A 402 22.31 -7.84 12.35
N GLU A 403 21.35 -7.63 11.47
CA GLU A 403 20.30 -8.59 11.15
C GLU A 403 20.28 -8.91 9.64
N LYS A 404 19.92 -10.16 9.29
CA LYS A 404 19.54 -10.52 7.93
C LYS A 404 18.09 -10.13 7.67
N LEU A 405 17.78 -9.79 6.42
CA LEU A 405 16.42 -9.40 6.04
C LEU A 405 15.44 -10.56 6.17
N LEU A 406 14.33 -10.35 6.85
CA LEU A 406 13.26 -11.34 7.06
C LEU A 406 12.36 -11.49 5.85
N LEU A 407 12.04 -10.38 5.16
CA LEU A 407 11.30 -10.40 3.89
C LEU A 407 12.29 -10.35 2.75
N PRO A 408 12.27 -11.35 1.84
CA PRO A 408 13.06 -11.30 0.62
C PRO A 408 12.58 -10.14 -0.27
N ALA A 409 13.49 -9.58 -1.04
CA ALA A 409 13.19 -8.62 -2.09
C ALA A 409 13.63 -9.20 -3.44
N THR A 410 13.10 -8.64 -4.52
CA THR A 410 13.55 -8.98 -5.87
C THR A 410 15.04 -8.71 -6.00
N THR A 411 15.78 -9.66 -6.60
CA THR A 411 17.19 -9.46 -6.88
C THR A 411 17.34 -8.26 -7.81
N SER A 412 18.13 -7.31 -7.40
CA SER A 412 18.26 -6.02 -8.07
C SER A 412 19.73 -5.63 -8.21
N TRP A 413 20.04 -4.91 -9.27
CA TRP A 413 21.37 -4.34 -9.54
C TRP A 413 21.17 -2.86 -9.86
N TRP A 414 22.10 -2.05 -9.40
CA TRP A 414 22.11 -0.65 -9.79
C TRP A 414 23.04 -0.45 -11.00
N CYS A 415 22.47 0.06 -12.11
CA CYS A 415 23.21 0.24 -13.36
C CYS A 415 24.32 1.31 -13.29
N GLY A 416 24.51 1.96 -12.16
CA GLY A 416 25.60 2.90 -11.93
C GLY A 416 26.83 2.28 -11.25
N GLU A 417 26.82 0.97 -11.00
CA GLU A 417 28.01 0.20 -10.61
C GLU A 417 28.75 -0.27 -11.88
N ASP A 418 30.09 -0.19 -11.87
CA ASP A 418 30.96 -0.69 -12.93
C ASP A 418 30.97 -2.22 -13.02
#